data_6ec69ad54a29e3fc81ebe3f3357c6f43
#
_entry.id   6ec69ad54a29e3fc81ebe3f3357c6f43
#
_cell.length_a   1.000
_cell.length_b   1.000
_cell.length_c   1.000
_cell.angle_alpha   90.00
_cell.angle_beta   90.00
_cell.angle_gamma   90.00
#
_symmetry.space_group_name_H-M   'P 1'
#
loop_
_entity.id
_entity.type
_entity.pdbx_description
1 polymer ?
#
loop_
_entity_poly.entity_id
_entity_poly.type
_entity_poly.pdbx_seq_one_letter_code
_entity_poly.pdbx_strand_id
1 'polypeptide(L)'
;MLNQELPPNMKNEIAGHKLPISISDSFALGITKFLRNSADFLFKKRYGHRAVVLETVAAVPGMVAGVVHHLRSLRRMQDDNGLIREMLEEAENERMHLMTFIEIAQPSTFERFLIFLAQIGFGTFYTFLYIFFNRTAHRMIGYFEAVSYTHL
;
A
#
# COMPACT_ATOMS: atom_id res chain seq x y z
N MET A 1 13.06 -18.29 -27.02
CA MET A 1 11.82 -17.72 -27.62
C MET A 1 10.65 -18.56 -27.11
N LEU A 2 10.02 -18.17 -26.03
CA LEU A 2 8.79 -18.77 -25.53
C LEU A 2 7.79 -17.62 -25.30
N ASN A 3 7.12 -17.24 -26.40
CA ASN A 3 5.89 -16.47 -26.34
C ASN A 3 4.79 -17.41 -25.82
N GLN A 4 4.73 -17.67 -24.54
CA GLN A 4 3.53 -18.24 -23.93
C GLN A 4 2.56 -17.08 -23.71
N GLU A 5 1.63 -16.92 -24.67
CA GLU A 5 0.47 -16.08 -24.43
C GLU A 5 -0.32 -16.68 -23.25
N LEU A 6 -0.43 -15.92 -22.17
CA LEU A 6 -1.24 -16.29 -21.00
C LEU A 6 -2.69 -16.54 -21.46
N PRO A 7 -3.34 -17.62 -20.98
CA PRO A 7 -4.72 -17.90 -21.33
C PRO A 7 -5.63 -16.72 -20.95
N PRO A 8 -6.68 -16.46 -21.75
CA PRO A 8 -7.51 -15.25 -21.59
C PRO A 8 -8.23 -15.14 -20.22
N ASN A 9 -8.50 -16.25 -19.56
CA ASN A 9 -9.01 -16.28 -18.20
C ASN A 9 -8.00 -15.76 -17.18
N MET A 10 -6.72 -16.08 -17.33
CA MET A 10 -5.66 -15.61 -16.43
C MET A 10 -5.35 -14.12 -16.64
N LYS A 11 -5.47 -13.61 -17.88
CA LYS A 11 -5.41 -12.15 -18.14
C LYS A 11 -6.52 -11.39 -17.44
N ASN A 12 -7.72 -11.98 -17.35
CA ASN A 12 -8.86 -11.39 -16.64
C ASN A 12 -8.73 -11.46 -15.11
N GLU A 13 -8.07 -12.49 -14.57
CA GLU A 13 -7.79 -12.59 -13.12
C GLU A 13 -6.69 -11.61 -12.70
N ILE A 14 -5.65 -11.43 -13.49
CA ILE A 14 -4.58 -10.46 -13.23
C ILE A 14 -5.06 -9.01 -13.46
N ALA A 15 -5.95 -8.79 -14.42
CA ALA A 15 -6.58 -7.48 -14.70
C ALA A 15 -7.85 -7.22 -13.87
N GLY A 16 -8.24 -8.16 -13.01
CA GLY A 16 -9.48 -8.13 -12.26
C GLY A 16 -9.55 -7.04 -11.20
N HIS A 17 -9.51 -5.78 -11.62
CA HIS A 17 -9.95 -4.67 -10.78
C HIS A 17 -11.40 -4.92 -10.36
N LYS A 18 -11.58 -5.31 -9.12
CA LYS A 18 -12.91 -5.42 -8.55
C LYS A 18 -13.56 -4.05 -8.60
N LEU A 19 -14.50 -3.86 -9.51
CA LEU A 19 -15.24 -2.60 -9.64
C LEU A 19 -15.85 -2.21 -8.28
N PRO A 20 -15.86 -0.93 -7.93
CA PRO A 20 -16.45 -0.47 -6.69
C PRO A 20 -17.95 -0.78 -6.69
N ILE A 21 -18.40 -1.63 -5.78
CA ILE A 21 -19.80 -2.05 -5.66
C ILE A 21 -20.50 -1.27 -4.53
N SER A 22 -19.73 -0.78 -3.55
CA SER A 22 -20.24 -0.08 -2.39
C SER A 22 -19.70 1.36 -2.28
N ILE A 23 -20.36 2.18 -1.48
CA ILE A 23 -19.89 3.55 -1.13
C ILE A 23 -18.49 3.49 -0.51
N SER A 24 -18.25 2.48 0.34
CA SER A 24 -16.92 2.21 0.94
C SER A 24 -15.85 1.93 -0.12
N ASP A 25 -16.18 1.16 -1.16
CA ASP A 25 -15.26 0.85 -2.24
C ASP A 25 -14.94 2.11 -3.08
N SER A 26 -15.97 2.91 -3.37
CA SER A 26 -15.81 4.16 -4.12
C SER A 26 -14.95 5.18 -3.35
N PHE A 27 -15.11 5.24 -2.04
CA PHE A 27 -14.31 6.09 -1.16
C PHE A 27 -12.85 5.61 -1.11
N ALA A 28 -12.61 4.31 -0.92
CA ALA A 28 -11.28 3.71 -0.91
C ALA A 28 -10.55 3.95 -2.24
N LEU A 29 -11.22 3.72 -3.37
CA LEU A 29 -10.68 3.98 -4.71
C LEU A 29 -10.41 5.47 -4.93
N GLY A 30 -11.27 6.35 -4.44
CA GLY A 30 -11.10 7.80 -4.52
C GLY A 30 -9.84 8.28 -3.80
N ILE A 31 -9.59 7.77 -2.59
CA ILE A 31 -8.36 8.06 -1.82
C ILE A 31 -7.13 7.54 -2.55
N THR A 32 -7.16 6.30 -3.04
CA THR A 32 -6.05 5.72 -3.79
C THR A 32 -5.69 6.54 -5.01
N LYS A 33 -6.68 6.96 -5.80
CA LYS A 33 -6.48 7.85 -6.95
C LYS A 33 -5.95 9.23 -6.56
N PHE A 34 -6.44 9.79 -5.47
CA PHE A 34 -5.97 11.08 -4.96
C PHE A 34 -4.49 11.02 -4.55
N LEU A 35 -4.09 10.00 -3.77
CA LEU A 35 -2.71 9.81 -3.34
C LEU A 35 -1.78 9.60 -4.55
N ARG A 36 -2.20 8.78 -5.51
CA ARG A 36 -1.46 8.59 -6.76
C ARG A 36 -1.30 9.88 -7.53
N ASN A 37 -2.38 10.62 -7.77
CA ASN A 37 -2.33 11.88 -8.52
C ASN A 37 -1.46 12.92 -7.80
N SER A 38 -1.47 12.93 -6.48
CA SER A 38 -0.60 13.80 -5.67
C SER A 38 0.87 13.43 -5.85
N ALA A 39 1.20 12.14 -5.81
CA ALA A 39 2.56 11.66 -6.08
C ALA A 39 2.99 11.96 -7.52
N ASP A 40 2.10 11.77 -8.51
CA ASP A 40 2.35 12.10 -9.91
C ASP A 40 2.60 13.60 -10.12
N PHE A 41 1.84 14.44 -9.45
CA PHE A 41 2.02 15.90 -9.52
C PHE A 41 3.35 16.37 -8.95
N LEU A 42 3.73 15.83 -7.78
CA LEU A 42 4.95 16.22 -7.08
C LEU A 42 6.22 15.67 -7.76
N PHE A 43 6.15 14.46 -8.35
CA PHE A 43 7.33 13.74 -8.83
C PHE A 43 7.28 13.34 -10.32
N LYS A 44 6.42 13.96 -11.11
CA LYS A 44 6.11 13.62 -12.51
C LYS A 44 7.34 13.37 -13.42
N LYS A 45 8.49 13.98 -13.12
CA LYS A 45 9.73 13.85 -13.90
C LYS A 45 10.81 13.02 -13.20
N ARG A 46 10.55 12.53 -11.99
CA ARG A 46 11.55 11.86 -11.14
C ARG A 46 11.02 10.51 -10.66
N TYR A 47 11.02 9.54 -11.56
CA TYR A 47 10.44 8.21 -11.31
C TYR A 47 10.94 7.55 -10.00
N GLY A 48 12.26 7.55 -9.76
CA GLY A 48 12.83 6.96 -8.55
C GLY A 48 12.36 7.63 -7.25
N HIS A 49 12.25 8.96 -7.23
CA HIS A 49 11.75 9.70 -6.05
C HIS A 49 10.27 9.45 -5.80
N ARG A 50 9.48 9.32 -6.88
CA ARG A 50 8.08 8.90 -6.78
C ARG A 50 7.94 7.51 -6.17
N ALA A 51 8.76 6.55 -6.63
CA ALA A 51 8.77 5.20 -6.09
C ALA A 51 9.10 5.20 -4.59
N VAL A 52 10.12 5.96 -4.15
CA VAL A 52 10.46 6.09 -2.72
C VAL A 52 9.26 6.53 -1.88
N VAL A 53 8.47 7.50 -2.34
CA VAL A 53 7.27 7.96 -1.62
C VAL A 53 6.19 6.88 -1.59
N LEU A 54 5.93 6.23 -2.71
CA LEU A 54 4.88 5.21 -2.81
C LEU A 54 5.19 3.99 -1.95
N GLU A 55 6.42 3.47 -2.00
CA GLU A 55 6.84 2.33 -1.18
C GLU A 55 6.81 2.66 0.32
N THR A 56 7.18 3.91 0.67
CA THR A 56 7.10 4.38 2.06
C THR A 56 5.66 4.35 2.59
N VAL A 57 4.69 4.72 1.75
CA VAL A 57 3.26 4.69 2.09
C VAL A 57 2.72 3.26 2.06
N ALA A 58 3.18 2.44 1.11
CA ALA A 58 2.73 1.05 0.95
C ALA A 58 3.06 0.16 2.17
N ALA A 59 4.18 0.40 2.85
CA ALA A 59 4.56 -0.34 4.06
C ALA A 59 3.65 -0.05 5.28
N VAL A 60 2.93 1.08 5.30
CA VAL A 60 2.12 1.50 6.45
C VAL A 60 0.96 0.55 6.77
N PRO A 61 0.15 0.09 5.80
CA PRO A 61 -0.97 -0.79 6.06
C PRO A 61 -0.62 -2.08 6.78
N GLY A 62 0.42 -2.78 6.34
CA GLY A 62 0.90 -4.01 6.98
C GLY A 62 1.35 -3.75 8.43
N MET A 63 2.10 -2.68 8.69
CA MET A 63 2.52 -2.30 10.03
C MET A 63 1.33 -1.98 10.95
N VAL A 64 0.38 -1.19 10.49
CA VAL A 64 -0.82 -0.81 11.27
C VAL A 64 -1.67 -2.04 11.57
N ALA A 65 -1.92 -2.88 10.56
CA ALA A 65 -2.69 -4.11 10.73
C ALA A 65 -2.00 -5.06 11.72
N GLY A 66 -0.70 -5.29 11.57
CA GLY A 66 0.10 -6.12 12.49
C GLY A 66 0.01 -5.63 13.93
N VAL A 67 0.22 -4.34 14.19
CA VAL A 67 0.13 -3.75 15.53
C VAL A 67 -1.27 -3.89 16.13
N VAL A 68 -2.32 -3.54 15.37
CA VAL A 68 -3.71 -3.60 15.87
C VAL A 68 -4.12 -5.05 16.18
N HIS A 69 -3.76 -6.00 15.32
CA HIS A 69 -4.04 -7.42 15.56
C HIS A 69 -3.24 -7.95 16.76
N HIS A 70 -1.98 -7.57 16.89
CA HIS A 70 -1.16 -7.97 18.04
C HIS A 70 -1.78 -7.50 19.36
N LEU A 71 -2.15 -6.23 19.46
CA LEU A 71 -2.81 -5.70 20.66
C LEU A 71 -4.18 -6.33 20.93
N ARG A 72 -4.92 -6.71 19.89
CA ARG A 72 -6.20 -7.42 20.01
C ARG A 72 -6.01 -8.85 20.51
N SER A 73 -5.03 -9.58 19.94
CA SER A 73 -4.66 -10.94 20.34
C SER A 73 -4.27 -11.00 21.82
N LEU A 74 -3.41 -10.09 22.28
CA LEU A 74 -3.00 -9.98 23.68
C LEU A 74 -4.19 -9.73 24.61
N ARG A 75 -5.07 -8.77 24.28
CA ARG A 75 -6.23 -8.44 25.13
C ARG A 75 -7.25 -9.55 25.21
N ARG A 76 -7.40 -10.34 24.15
CA ARG A 76 -8.36 -11.45 24.09
C ARG A 76 -7.76 -12.80 24.49
N MET A 77 -6.44 -12.86 24.68
CA MET A 77 -5.69 -14.10 24.90
C MET A 77 -6.04 -15.16 23.82
N GLN A 78 -6.09 -14.72 22.56
CA GLN A 78 -6.44 -15.56 21.41
C GLN A 78 -5.28 -15.61 20.43
N ASP A 79 -5.09 -16.77 19.83
CA ASP A 79 -4.16 -16.95 18.70
C ASP A 79 -4.64 -16.15 17.51
N ASP A 80 -3.70 -15.57 16.76
CA ASP A 80 -3.96 -14.80 15.54
C ASP A 80 -3.91 -15.67 14.27
N ASN A 81 -3.65 -16.96 14.40
CA ASN A 81 -3.50 -17.92 13.30
C ASN A 81 -2.46 -17.51 12.24
N GLY A 82 -1.42 -16.79 12.66
CA GLY A 82 -0.32 -16.36 11.80
C GLY A 82 -0.56 -15.03 11.06
N LEU A 83 -1.72 -14.40 11.24
CA LEU A 83 -2.09 -13.16 10.54
C LEU A 83 -1.11 -12.01 10.85
N ILE A 84 -0.66 -11.87 12.09
CA ILE A 84 0.31 -10.83 12.48
C ILE A 84 1.61 -11.00 11.70
N ARG A 85 2.08 -12.24 11.58
CA ARG A 85 3.30 -12.55 10.84
C ARG A 85 3.16 -12.20 9.36
N GLU A 86 2.05 -12.59 8.73
CA GLU A 86 1.76 -12.28 7.34
C GLU A 86 1.77 -10.77 7.08
N MET A 87 1.12 -9.98 7.93
CA MET A 87 1.10 -8.52 7.83
C MET A 87 2.49 -7.88 7.97
N LEU A 88 3.32 -8.41 8.87
CA LEU A 88 4.68 -7.91 9.07
C LEU A 88 5.63 -8.33 7.94
N GLU A 89 5.46 -9.51 7.37
CA GLU A 89 6.21 -9.97 6.18
C GLU A 89 5.89 -9.08 4.97
N GLU A 90 4.62 -8.69 4.77
CA GLU A 90 4.23 -7.75 3.74
C GLU A 90 4.88 -6.37 3.94
N ALA A 91 4.81 -5.82 5.15
CA ALA A 91 5.45 -4.54 5.47
C ALA A 91 6.99 -4.59 5.29
N GLU A 92 7.61 -5.71 5.60
CA GLU A 92 9.05 -5.91 5.40
C GLU A 92 9.40 -6.00 3.91
N ASN A 93 8.57 -6.63 3.10
CA ASN A 93 8.74 -6.69 1.65
C ASN A 93 8.72 -5.28 1.04
N GLU A 94 7.74 -4.44 1.41
CA GLU A 94 7.67 -3.05 0.98
C GLU A 94 8.90 -2.23 1.44
N ARG A 95 9.40 -2.50 2.65
CA ARG A 95 10.64 -1.89 3.14
C ARG A 95 11.85 -2.29 2.28
N MET A 96 11.94 -3.51 1.81
CA MET A 96 13.03 -3.97 0.93
C MET A 96 12.99 -3.25 -0.43
N HIS A 97 11.80 -3.09 -1.01
CA HIS A 97 11.61 -2.30 -2.22
C HIS A 97 12.04 -0.84 -1.99
N LEU A 98 11.60 -0.25 -0.88
CA LEU A 98 11.98 1.11 -0.48
C LEU A 98 13.51 1.28 -0.40
N MET A 99 14.23 0.35 0.23
CA MET A 99 15.70 0.44 0.33
C MET A 99 16.35 0.44 -1.06
N THR A 100 15.88 -0.39 -1.97
CA THR A 100 16.35 -0.44 -3.35
C THR A 100 16.13 0.91 -4.07
N PHE A 101 14.94 1.50 -3.93
CA PHE A 101 14.64 2.78 -4.55
C PHE A 101 15.38 3.96 -3.92
N ILE A 102 15.65 3.93 -2.61
CA ILE A 102 16.50 4.92 -1.93
C ILE A 102 17.92 4.89 -2.49
N GLU A 103 18.47 3.71 -2.73
CA GLU A 103 19.80 3.56 -3.29
C GLU A 103 19.90 4.13 -4.72
N ILE A 104 18.87 3.90 -5.53
CA ILE A 104 18.80 4.39 -6.92
C ILE A 104 18.52 5.90 -6.97
N ALA A 105 17.55 6.38 -6.22
CA ALA A 105 17.05 7.75 -6.31
C ALA A 105 17.88 8.76 -5.52
N GLN A 106 18.58 8.32 -4.45
CA GLN A 106 19.37 9.17 -3.56
C GLN A 106 18.60 10.44 -3.12
N PRO A 107 17.45 10.32 -2.42
CA PRO A 107 16.61 11.45 -2.09
C PRO A 107 17.34 12.46 -1.20
N SER A 108 17.17 13.75 -1.49
CA SER A 108 17.72 14.86 -0.72
C SER A 108 17.14 14.91 0.70
N THR A 109 17.81 15.62 1.62
CA THR A 109 17.32 15.78 3.00
C THR A 109 15.92 16.39 3.06
N PHE A 110 15.62 17.34 2.18
CA PHE A 110 14.28 17.94 2.09
C PHE A 110 13.21 16.93 1.63
N GLU A 111 13.52 16.12 0.63
CA GLU A 111 12.62 15.05 0.18
C GLU A 111 12.38 14.02 1.28
N ARG A 112 13.42 13.63 2.01
CA ARG A 112 13.29 12.73 3.18
C ARG A 112 12.37 13.30 4.25
N PHE A 113 12.45 14.59 4.50
CA PHE A 113 11.56 15.27 5.44
C PHE A 113 10.11 15.26 4.96
N LEU A 114 9.86 15.52 3.68
CA LEU A 114 8.52 15.43 3.09
C LEU A 114 7.96 14.00 3.15
N ILE A 115 8.79 13.00 2.87
CA ILE A 115 8.43 11.58 2.98
C ILE A 115 8.05 11.24 4.43
N PHE A 116 8.81 11.70 5.41
CA PHE A 116 8.52 11.52 6.82
C PHE A 116 7.17 12.12 7.23
N LEU A 117 6.86 13.33 6.76
CA LEU A 117 5.56 13.95 6.99
C LEU A 117 4.42 13.16 6.33
N ALA A 118 4.63 12.66 5.11
CA ALA A 118 3.66 11.82 4.42
C ALA A 118 3.41 10.50 5.17
N GLN A 119 4.46 9.87 5.73
CA GLN A 119 4.32 8.67 6.57
C GLN A 119 3.48 8.93 7.81
N ILE A 120 3.76 10.01 8.55
CA ILE A 120 3.00 10.36 9.75
C ILE A 120 1.54 10.64 9.38
N GLY A 121 1.30 11.46 8.36
CA GLY A 121 -0.05 11.82 7.93
C GLY A 121 -0.83 10.60 7.47
N PHE A 122 -0.27 9.80 6.57
CA PHE A 122 -0.92 8.60 6.08
C PHE A 122 -1.06 7.53 7.17
N GLY A 123 -0.03 7.31 7.99
CA GLY A 123 -0.06 6.35 9.09
C GLY A 123 -1.15 6.68 10.12
N THR A 124 -1.28 7.95 10.49
CA THR A 124 -2.35 8.41 11.40
C THR A 124 -3.73 8.21 10.77
N PHE A 125 -3.89 8.66 9.52
CA PHE A 125 -5.14 8.50 8.78
C PHE A 125 -5.53 7.02 8.61
N TYR A 126 -4.57 6.17 8.19
CA TYR A 126 -4.82 4.76 7.99
C TYR A 126 -5.13 4.02 9.30
N THR A 127 -4.45 4.37 10.39
CA THR A 127 -4.73 3.82 11.73
C THR A 127 -6.16 4.13 12.15
N PHE A 128 -6.59 5.38 11.98
CA PHE A 128 -7.98 5.78 12.24
C PHE A 128 -8.96 4.99 11.37
N LEU A 129 -8.70 4.92 10.08
CA LEU A 129 -9.54 4.17 9.13
C LEU A 129 -9.61 2.68 9.51
N TYR A 130 -8.48 2.08 9.88
CA TYR A 130 -8.40 0.67 10.25
C TYR A 130 -9.17 0.35 11.54
N ILE A 131 -9.12 1.23 12.53
CA ILE A 131 -9.82 1.03 13.81
C ILE A 131 -11.33 1.19 13.65
N PHE A 132 -11.78 2.22 12.94
CA PHE A 132 -13.20 2.60 12.87
C PHE A 132 -13.91 2.06 11.61
N PHE A 133 -13.19 1.87 10.51
CA PHE A 133 -13.73 1.48 9.21
C PHE A 133 -12.89 0.36 8.57
N ASN A 134 -12.67 -0.72 9.30
CA ASN A 134 -11.80 -1.84 8.92
C ASN A 134 -12.06 -2.35 7.49
N ARG A 135 -13.33 -2.49 7.09
CA ARG A 135 -13.70 -2.93 5.74
C ARG A 135 -13.20 -1.98 4.65
N THR A 136 -13.28 -0.68 4.88
CA THR A 136 -12.76 0.35 3.94
C THR A 136 -11.23 0.31 3.88
N ALA A 137 -10.58 0.12 5.02
CA ALA A 137 -9.12 0.00 5.09
C ALA A 137 -8.61 -1.18 4.27
N HIS A 138 -9.19 -2.38 4.42
CA HIS A 138 -8.81 -3.55 3.61
C HIS A 138 -9.09 -3.35 2.12
N ARG A 139 -10.19 -2.70 1.76
CA ARG A 139 -10.49 -2.38 0.36
C ARG A 139 -9.46 -1.43 -0.25
N MET A 140 -9.00 -0.47 0.53
CA MET A 140 -7.99 0.50 0.10
C MET A 140 -6.67 -0.19 -0.24
N ILE A 141 -6.20 -1.16 0.56
CA ILE A 141 -5.00 -1.96 0.24
C ILE A 141 -5.18 -2.67 -1.11
N GLY A 142 -6.27 -3.40 -1.30
CA GLY A 142 -6.53 -4.09 -2.57
C GLY A 142 -6.53 -3.16 -3.79
N TYR A 143 -6.96 -1.90 -3.64
CA TYR A 143 -6.86 -0.91 -4.72
C TYR A 143 -5.43 -0.37 -4.90
N PHE A 144 -4.63 -0.26 -3.84
CA PHE A 144 -3.21 0.10 -3.97
C PHE A 144 -2.45 -0.93 -4.79
N GLU A 145 -2.59 -2.20 -4.46
CA GLU A 145 -1.95 -3.30 -5.20
C GLU A 145 -2.41 -3.29 -6.66
N ALA A 146 -3.72 -3.24 -6.90
CA ALA A 146 -4.28 -3.24 -8.24
C ALA A 146 -3.76 -2.08 -9.10
N VAL A 147 -3.59 -0.88 -8.53
CA VAL A 147 -3.03 0.30 -9.23
C VAL A 147 -1.53 0.14 -9.48
N SER A 148 -0.79 -0.52 -8.60
CA SER A 148 0.64 -0.80 -8.77
C SER A 148 0.90 -1.68 -9.99
N TYR A 149 0.13 -2.75 -10.18
CA TYR A 149 0.29 -3.69 -11.29
C TYR A 149 -0.03 -3.12 -12.68
N THR A 150 -0.81 -2.05 -12.78
CA THR A 150 -1.21 -1.48 -14.09
C THR A 150 -0.17 -0.52 -14.69
N HIS A 151 0.96 -0.30 -14.03
CA HIS A 151 1.98 0.68 -14.43
C HIS A 151 3.42 0.14 -14.48
N LEU A 152 3.58 -1.18 -14.40
CA LEU A 152 4.78 -1.89 -14.81
C LEU A 152 4.65 -2.35 -16.26
#